data_2c23904bddc2b4c76e838fbe76d56990
#
_entry.id   2c23904bddc2b4c76e838fbe76d56990
#
_cell.length_a   1.000
_cell.length_b   1.000
_cell.length_c   1.000
_cell.angle_alpha   90.00
_cell.angle_beta   90.00
_cell.angle_gamma   90.00
#
_symmetry.space_group_name_H-M   'P 1'
#
loop_
_entity.id
_entity.type
_entity.pdbx_description
1 polymer ?
#
loop_
_entity_poly.entity_id
_entity_poly.type
_entity_poly.pdbx_seq_one_letter_code
_entity_poly.pdbx_strand_id
1 'polypeptide(L)'
;MAEPFAVVLVSNGPGELTTWVRPLALCLHRRLSLAPRQPDAAGQLRLVLVPCPNGTGQEHRAAWGWQLFSRITPARRFWWLLLRPGRFGPWPRRGVVVFLGGDQFWTVLLSARLGYRHITYAEWVARWPRWNDRIAAMGPRAANALPARWRGRCTVVGDLMADLSEQARREAPLPSGRWLALLPGSKPAKLRVGVPFLLETADRLAQDEPGLGLLLPLAPTVRVEELLAYAGPANPIARYYRSGQPQLVPSGLLQPDGLALVTAAGSRIELVQHSPAHGVLSQCSLALTTVGANTAELAALGVPMLVLVPTQHLHVMQAWDGLAGLVGRLPLLRRLFGVALTLWRLRHRGLLAAPNIAAGRQLVPERVGAITPEQIAADVQQWLAEPPRLARMAHDLRQLRGKPGAVAALADLVGELLPAPQRSARPDS
;
A
#
# COMPACT_ATOMS: atom_id res chain seq x y z
N MET A 1 -16.66 -3.92 -35.56
CA MET A 1 -16.19 -4.32 -34.22
C MET A 1 -14.97 -3.47 -33.87
N ALA A 2 -14.85 -2.97 -32.64
CA ALA A 2 -13.68 -2.21 -32.22
C ALA A 2 -12.41 -3.10 -32.28
N GLU A 3 -11.30 -2.54 -32.73
CA GLU A 3 -10.03 -3.28 -32.81
C GLU A 3 -9.58 -3.67 -31.38
N PRO A 4 -9.20 -4.94 -31.14
CA PRO A 4 -8.80 -5.40 -29.83
C PRO A 4 -7.55 -4.67 -29.31
N PHE A 5 -7.54 -4.31 -28.02
CA PHE A 5 -6.41 -3.65 -27.37
C PHE A 5 -6.16 -4.19 -25.94
N ALA A 6 -4.96 -3.96 -25.41
CA ALA A 6 -4.64 -4.28 -24.03
C ALA A 6 -4.02 -3.10 -23.29
N VAL A 7 -4.42 -2.90 -22.04
CA VAL A 7 -3.72 -2.08 -21.06
C VAL A 7 -3.01 -2.99 -20.08
N VAL A 8 -1.70 -2.82 -19.94
CA VAL A 8 -0.85 -3.65 -19.08
C VAL A 8 -0.31 -2.77 -17.95
N LEU A 9 -0.82 -2.95 -16.75
CA LEU A 9 -0.29 -2.28 -15.57
C LEU A 9 0.90 -3.06 -15.03
N VAL A 10 2.00 -2.37 -14.74
CA VAL A 10 3.22 -2.98 -14.22
C VAL A 10 3.51 -2.44 -12.83
N SER A 11 3.67 -3.33 -11.86
CA SER A 11 3.92 -2.98 -10.46
C SER A 11 4.71 -4.08 -9.76
N ASN A 12 5.00 -3.90 -8.46
CA ASN A 12 5.82 -4.85 -7.71
C ASN A 12 5.33 -5.12 -6.29
N GLY A 13 5.05 -4.10 -5.49
CA GLY A 13 4.81 -4.21 -4.05
C GLY A 13 3.32 -4.16 -3.66
N PRO A 14 2.97 -4.67 -2.48
CA PRO A 14 1.57 -4.65 -2.01
C PRO A 14 1.04 -3.23 -1.79
N GLY A 15 1.90 -2.29 -1.38
CA GLY A 15 1.52 -0.88 -1.20
C GLY A 15 1.08 -0.24 -2.51
N GLU A 16 1.92 -0.31 -3.54
CA GLU A 16 1.65 0.24 -4.88
C GLU A 16 0.41 -0.41 -5.52
N LEU A 17 0.19 -1.69 -5.23
CA LEU A 17 -1.01 -2.38 -5.73
C LEU A 17 -2.30 -1.78 -5.20
N THR A 18 -2.38 -1.52 -3.91
CA THR A 18 -3.60 -0.99 -3.28
C THR A 18 -3.79 0.49 -3.53
N THR A 19 -2.70 1.25 -3.62
CA THR A 19 -2.75 2.73 -3.67
C THR A 19 -2.66 3.32 -5.08
N TRP A 20 -2.07 2.61 -6.04
CA TRP A 20 -1.91 3.10 -7.43
C TRP A 20 -2.59 2.20 -8.46
N VAL A 21 -2.33 0.87 -8.38
CA VAL A 21 -2.82 -0.07 -9.40
C VAL A 21 -4.33 -0.22 -9.33
N ARG A 22 -4.89 -0.51 -8.15
CA ARG A 22 -6.33 -0.72 -7.98
C ARG A 22 -7.16 0.51 -8.34
N PRO A 23 -6.83 1.73 -7.85
CA PRO A 23 -7.54 2.94 -8.24
C PRO A 23 -7.54 3.20 -9.76
N LEU A 24 -6.36 3.06 -10.40
CA LEU A 24 -6.25 3.22 -11.84
C LEU A 24 -7.04 2.15 -12.60
N ALA A 25 -6.97 0.88 -12.18
CA ALA A 25 -7.72 -0.20 -12.79
C ALA A 25 -9.23 0.06 -12.75
N LEU A 26 -9.78 0.48 -11.60
CA LEU A 26 -11.19 0.86 -11.46
C LEU A 26 -11.58 2.05 -12.36
N CYS A 27 -10.70 3.04 -12.50
CA CYS A 27 -10.92 4.17 -13.38
C CYS A 27 -10.92 3.76 -14.86
N LEU A 28 -9.97 2.92 -15.27
CA LEU A 28 -9.87 2.41 -16.64
C LEU A 28 -11.07 1.54 -17.01
N HIS A 29 -11.57 0.69 -16.10
CA HIS A 29 -12.81 -0.07 -16.35
C HIS A 29 -13.98 0.83 -16.69
N ARG A 30 -14.18 1.90 -15.92
CA ARG A 30 -15.28 2.84 -16.17
C ARG A 30 -15.11 3.63 -17.46
N ARG A 31 -13.89 4.09 -17.78
CA ARG A 31 -13.62 4.96 -18.93
C ARG A 31 -13.55 4.22 -20.25
N LEU A 32 -13.00 3.01 -20.23
CA LEU A 32 -12.77 2.21 -21.44
C LEU A 32 -13.79 1.09 -21.62
N SER A 33 -14.81 1.02 -20.72
CA SER A 33 -15.85 -0.03 -20.74
C SER A 33 -15.24 -1.45 -20.82
N LEU A 34 -14.18 -1.69 -20.03
CA LEU A 34 -13.48 -2.97 -20.05
C LEU A 34 -14.33 -4.05 -19.37
N ALA A 35 -14.35 -5.26 -19.94
CA ALA A 35 -15.00 -6.40 -19.32
C ALA A 35 -14.04 -7.09 -18.34
N PRO A 36 -14.34 -7.10 -17.02
CA PRO A 36 -13.53 -7.81 -16.05
C PRO A 36 -13.45 -9.30 -16.37
N ARG A 37 -12.29 -9.92 -16.15
CA ARG A 37 -12.06 -11.36 -16.29
C ARG A 37 -12.34 -12.00 -17.66
N GLN A 38 -12.61 -11.24 -18.69
CA GLN A 38 -12.82 -11.78 -20.02
C GLN A 38 -11.53 -11.68 -20.85
N PRO A 39 -10.79 -12.79 -21.05
CA PRO A 39 -9.51 -12.76 -21.76
C PRO A 39 -9.67 -12.49 -23.25
N ASP A 40 -10.85 -12.73 -23.80
CA ASP A 40 -11.17 -12.58 -25.24
C ASP A 40 -11.96 -11.29 -25.53
N ALA A 41 -12.16 -10.43 -24.52
CA ALA A 41 -12.80 -9.13 -24.72
C ALA A 41 -11.96 -8.23 -25.65
N ALA A 42 -12.63 -7.35 -26.39
CA ALA A 42 -11.96 -6.37 -27.26
C ALA A 42 -11.00 -5.46 -26.47
N GLY A 43 -11.35 -5.08 -25.25
CA GLY A 43 -10.49 -4.35 -24.33
C GLY A 43 -10.05 -5.22 -23.16
N GLN A 44 -8.75 -5.39 -22.95
CA GLN A 44 -8.18 -6.23 -21.90
C GLN A 44 -7.39 -5.38 -20.90
N LEU A 45 -7.62 -5.61 -19.60
CA LEU A 45 -6.77 -5.06 -18.54
C LEU A 45 -5.95 -6.20 -17.95
N ARG A 46 -4.63 -6.06 -17.98
CA ARG A 46 -3.69 -7.07 -17.49
C ARG A 46 -2.78 -6.47 -16.41
N LEU A 47 -2.38 -7.28 -15.44
CA LEU A 47 -1.39 -6.92 -14.43
C LEU A 47 -0.15 -7.78 -14.59
N VAL A 48 1.01 -7.14 -14.63
CA VAL A 48 2.32 -7.81 -14.64
C VAL A 48 3.09 -7.36 -13.41
N LEU A 49 3.43 -8.32 -12.54
CA LEU A 49 4.27 -8.07 -11.39
C LEU A 49 5.73 -8.31 -11.77
N VAL A 50 6.59 -7.33 -11.48
CA VAL A 50 8.02 -7.42 -11.77
C VAL A 50 8.82 -7.90 -10.55
N PRO A 51 9.98 -8.55 -10.75
CA PRO A 51 10.84 -8.96 -9.66
C PRO A 51 11.23 -7.78 -8.77
N CYS A 52 11.06 -7.93 -7.47
CA CYS A 52 11.40 -6.94 -6.47
C CYS A 52 11.90 -7.61 -5.19
N PRO A 53 13.02 -7.14 -4.60
CA PRO A 53 13.52 -7.68 -3.33
C PRO A 53 12.51 -7.54 -2.17
N ASN A 54 11.61 -6.56 -2.26
CA ASN A 54 10.60 -6.26 -1.24
C ASN A 54 9.25 -6.95 -1.47
N GLY A 55 9.07 -7.68 -2.57
CA GLY A 55 7.88 -8.45 -2.86
C GLY A 55 7.74 -9.67 -1.94
N THR A 56 6.51 -9.96 -1.51
CA THR A 56 6.20 -11.15 -0.69
C THR A 56 5.98 -12.40 -1.55
N GLY A 57 5.75 -12.21 -2.87
CA GLY A 57 5.37 -13.26 -3.81
C GLY A 57 3.85 -13.59 -3.80
N GLN A 58 3.07 -12.98 -2.89
CA GLN A 58 1.63 -13.19 -2.75
C GLN A 58 0.77 -12.10 -3.39
N GLU A 59 1.39 -11.04 -3.90
CA GLU A 59 0.73 -9.86 -4.46
C GLU A 59 -0.28 -10.21 -5.56
N HIS A 60 0.03 -11.22 -6.37
CA HIS A 60 -0.85 -11.68 -7.43
C HIS A 60 -2.17 -12.27 -6.91
N ARG A 61 -2.18 -12.87 -5.71
CA ARG A 61 -3.39 -13.41 -5.09
C ARG A 61 -4.29 -12.27 -4.58
N ALA A 62 -3.69 -11.28 -3.92
CA ALA A 62 -4.42 -10.08 -3.49
C ALA A 62 -5.10 -9.38 -4.66
N ALA A 63 -4.35 -9.13 -5.75
CA ALA A 63 -4.89 -8.50 -6.95
C ALA A 63 -5.96 -9.36 -7.66
N TRP A 64 -5.84 -10.68 -7.61
CA TRP A 64 -6.83 -11.60 -8.18
C TRP A 64 -8.18 -11.50 -7.49
N GLY A 65 -8.19 -11.31 -6.18
CA GLY A 65 -9.41 -11.12 -5.38
C GLY A 65 -10.25 -9.91 -5.80
N TRP A 66 -9.66 -8.89 -6.40
CA TRP A 66 -10.37 -7.69 -6.87
C TRP A 66 -11.20 -7.91 -8.13
N GLN A 67 -10.98 -8.98 -8.87
CA GLN A 67 -11.69 -9.35 -10.10
C GLN A 67 -11.60 -8.33 -11.24
N LEU A 68 -10.57 -7.47 -11.23
CA LEU A 68 -10.40 -6.37 -12.19
C LEU A 68 -9.59 -6.76 -13.45
N PHE A 69 -8.80 -7.81 -13.38
CA PHE A 69 -7.84 -8.16 -14.43
C PHE A 69 -8.27 -9.39 -15.22
N SER A 70 -8.17 -9.31 -16.54
CA SER A 70 -8.34 -10.48 -17.43
C SER A 70 -7.21 -11.50 -17.22
N ARG A 71 -6.02 -11.02 -16.85
CA ARG A 71 -4.86 -11.87 -16.53
C ARG A 71 -3.89 -11.17 -15.58
N ILE A 72 -3.31 -11.95 -14.67
CA ILE A 72 -2.26 -11.51 -13.77
C ILE A 72 -1.04 -12.39 -13.95
N THR A 73 0.12 -11.77 -14.21
CA THR A 73 1.41 -12.47 -14.28
C THR A 73 2.19 -12.24 -13.00
N PRO A 74 2.42 -13.27 -12.16
CA PRO A 74 3.20 -13.13 -10.94
C PRO A 74 4.68 -12.90 -11.23
N ALA A 75 5.40 -12.21 -10.32
CA ALA A 75 6.80 -11.82 -10.48
C ALA A 75 7.74 -12.99 -10.85
N ARG A 76 7.50 -14.20 -10.30
CA ARG A 76 8.28 -15.41 -10.61
C ARG A 76 8.19 -15.86 -12.07
N ARG A 77 7.14 -15.43 -12.79
CA ARG A 77 6.92 -15.75 -14.21
C ARG A 77 7.31 -14.61 -15.15
N PHE A 78 7.81 -13.49 -14.66
CA PHE A 78 8.13 -12.30 -15.45
C PHE A 78 9.15 -12.61 -16.56
N TRP A 79 10.23 -13.33 -16.25
CA TRP A 79 11.23 -13.71 -17.24
C TRP A 79 10.68 -14.60 -18.36
N TRP A 80 9.78 -15.52 -18.01
CA TRP A 80 9.11 -16.37 -19.01
C TRP A 80 8.18 -15.55 -19.89
N LEU A 81 7.53 -14.53 -19.34
CA LEU A 81 6.72 -13.60 -20.12
C LEU A 81 7.56 -12.84 -21.16
N LEU A 82 8.73 -12.34 -20.78
CA LEU A 82 9.63 -11.65 -21.71
C LEU A 82 10.15 -12.58 -22.81
N LEU A 83 10.51 -13.80 -22.47
CA LEU A 83 11.06 -14.77 -23.44
C LEU A 83 9.98 -15.32 -24.38
N ARG A 84 8.83 -15.69 -23.85
CA ARG A 84 7.77 -16.39 -24.58
C ARG A 84 6.38 -15.79 -24.27
N PRO A 85 6.07 -14.54 -24.68
CA PRO A 85 4.81 -13.88 -24.35
C PRO A 85 3.58 -14.64 -24.81
N GLY A 86 3.65 -15.36 -25.93
CA GLY A 86 2.55 -16.18 -26.45
C GLY A 86 2.04 -17.26 -25.50
N ARG A 87 2.85 -17.73 -24.53
CA ARG A 87 2.41 -18.67 -23.49
C ARG A 87 1.51 -18.04 -22.43
N PHE A 88 1.46 -16.71 -22.40
CA PHE A 88 0.63 -15.94 -21.47
C PHE A 88 -0.69 -15.47 -22.10
N GLY A 89 -1.09 -16.15 -23.17
CA GLY A 89 -2.33 -15.94 -23.92
C GLY A 89 -2.17 -15.04 -25.14
N PRO A 90 -3.26 -14.84 -25.88
CA PRO A 90 -3.24 -13.95 -27.04
C PRO A 90 -2.99 -12.51 -26.55
N TRP A 91 -2.14 -11.81 -27.29
CA TRP A 91 -1.88 -10.39 -27.07
C TRP A 91 -2.49 -9.63 -28.25
N PRO A 92 -3.39 -8.66 -27.99
CA PRO A 92 -3.85 -7.75 -29.03
C PRO A 92 -2.66 -7.07 -29.73
N ARG A 93 -2.83 -6.71 -30.99
CA ARG A 93 -1.77 -6.02 -31.74
C ARG A 93 -1.44 -4.63 -31.17
N ARG A 94 -2.40 -3.99 -30.49
CA ARG A 94 -2.25 -2.65 -29.90
C ARG A 94 -2.40 -2.71 -28.40
N GLY A 95 -1.64 -1.85 -27.74
CA GLY A 95 -1.72 -1.74 -26.29
C GLY A 95 -0.84 -0.66 -25.71
N VAL A 96 -1.03 -0.45 -24.40
CA VAL A 96 -0.27 0.48 -23.58
C VAL A 96 0.25 -0.23 -22.35
N VAL A 97 1.54 -0.10 -22.07
CA VAL A 97 2.18 -0.56 -20.83
C VAL A 97 2.34 0.65 -19.91
N VAL A 98 1.80 0.55 -18.71
CA VAL A 98 1.82 1.62 -17.70
C VAL A 98 2.67 1.19 -16.52
N PHE A 99 3.77 1.89 -16.27
CA PHE A 99 4.60 1.69 -15.10
C PHE A 99 3.97 2.37 -13.88
N LEU A 100 3.77 1.59 -12.81
CA LEU A 100 3.24 2.05 -11.53
C LEU A 100 4.12 1.66 -10.33
N GLY A 101 5.14 0.81 -10.52
CA GLY A 101 6.01 0.43 -9.42
C GLY A 101 7.05 -0.59 -9.83
N GLY A 102 8.15 -0.65 -9.08
CA GLY A 102 9.30 -1.49 -9.35
C GLY A 102 10.43 -0.75 -10.04
N ASP A 103 11.23 -1.47 -10.82
CA ASP A 103 12.24 -0.84 -11.67
C ASP A 103 11.65 -0.52 -13.05
N GLN A 104 11.75 0.73 -13.45
CA GLN A 104 11.24 1.24 -14.73
C GLN A 104 11.84 0.51 -15.94
N PHE A 105 13.04 -0.04 -15.82
CA PHE A 105 13.72 -0.78 -16.88
C PHE A 105 12.91 -2.01 -17.34
N TRP A 106 12.29 -2.72 -16.41
CA TRP A 106 11.45 -3.89 -16.75
C TRP A 106 10.24 -3.52 -17.61
N THR A 107 9.70 -2.34 -17.39
CA THR A 107 8.57 -1.85 -18.18
C THR A 107 9.00 -1.45 -19.58
N VAL A 108 10.20 -0.88 -19.75
CA VAL A 108 10.80 -0.60 -21.05
C VAL A 108 10.98 -1.89 -21.84
N LEU A 109 11.56 -2.92 -21.22
CA LEU A 109 11.74 -4.23 -21.88
C LEU A 109 10.40 -4.87 -22.27
N LEU A 110 9.42 -4.82 -21.39
CA LEU A 110 8.10 -5.41 -21.64
C LEU A 110 7.38 -4.70 -22.78
N SER A 111 7.38 -3.36 -22.80
CA SER A 111 6.74 -2.57 -23.87
C SER A 111 7.40 -2.83 -25.22
N ALA A 112 8.74 -2.86 -25.28
CA ALA A 112 9.48 -3.20 -26.50
C ALA A 112 9.17 -4.63 -26.97
N ARG A 113 9.08 -5.60 -26.05
CA ARG A 113 8.81 -7.01 -26.38
C ARG A 113 7.41 -7.24 -26.93
N LEU A 114 6.42 -6.46 -26.45
CA LEU A 114 5.03 -6.53 -26.89
C LEU A 114 4.73 -5.61 -28.09
N GLY A 115 5.60 -4.68 -28.43
CA GLY A 115 5.36 -3.64 -29.41
C GLY A 115 4.32 -2.61 -28.95
N TYR A 116 4.17 -2.39 -27.65
CA TYR A 116 3.17 -1.52 -27.05
C TYR A 116 3.72 -0.13 -26.73
N ARG A 117 2.82 0.86 -26.70
CA ARG A 117 3.14 2.20 -26.19
C ARG A 117 3.48 2.13 -24.71
N HIS A 118 4.28 3.09 -24.23
CA HIS A 118 4.80 3.09 -22.87
C HIS A 118 4.50 4.40 -22.13
N ILE A 119 3.91 4.28 -20.94
CA ILE A 119 3.72 5.37 -19.97
C ILE A 119 4.46 5.03 -18.69
N THR A 120 5.24 5.97 -18.17
CA THR A 120 5.80 5.89 -16.82
C THR A 120 5.12 6.89 -15.91
N TYR A 121 4.50 6.41 -14.81
CA TYR A 121 4.18 7.25 -13.67
C TYR A 121 5.47 7.49 -12.87
N ALA A 122 5.91 8.74 -12.83
CA ALA A 122 7.17 9.14 -12.21
C ALA A 122 6.91 9.84 -10.88
N GLU A 123 7.12 9.14 -9.77
CA GLU A 123 7.04 9.70 -8.41
C GLU A 123 8.15 10.76 -8.20
N TRP A 124 9.40 10.40 -8.51
CA TRP A 124 10.57 11.25 -8.32
C TRP A 124 11.32 11.54 -9.61
N VAL A 125 11.46 10.55 -10.49
CA VAL A 125 12.24 10.64 -11.72
C VAL A 125 11.75 9.63 -12.76
N ALA A 126 11.74 10.02 -14.04
CA ALA A 126 11.62 9.09 -15.16
C ALA A 126 13.03 8.77 -15.68
N ARG A 127 13.51 7.54 -15.40
CA ARG A 127 14.91 7.13 -15.71
C ARG A 127 15.17 6.90 -17.20
N TRP A 128 14.13 6.52 -17.94
CA TRP A 128 14.25 6.11 -19.34
C TRP A 128 13.35 6.93 -20.27
N PRO A 129 13.45 8.29 -20.27
CA PRO A 129 12.51 9.16 -20.98
C PRO A 129 12.50 8.95 -22.51
N ARG A 130 13.59 8.46 -23.08
CA ARG A 130 13.68 8.16 -24.53
C ARG A 130 12.66 7.12 -24.98
N TRP A 131 12.38 6.12 -24.14
CA TRP A 131 11.49 5.01 -24.47
C TRP A 131 10.04 5.22 -23.99
N ASN A 132 9.76 6.36 -23.37
CA ASN A 132 8.41 6.71 -22.96
C ASN A 132 7.67 7.46 -24.08
N ASP A 133 6.46 7.04 -24.41
CA ASP A 133 5.54 7.79 -25.26
C ASP A 133 4.91 8.96 -24.48
N ARG A 134 4.59 8.73 -23.20
CA ARG A 134 4.15 9.73 -22.22
C ARG A 134 4.82 9.50 -20.88
N ILE A 135 4.98 10.57 -20.12
CA ILE A 135 5.48 10.56 -18.74
C ILE A 135 4.44 11.27 -17.89
N ALA A 136 3.87 10.55 -16.93
CA ALA A 136 2.94 11.08 -15.96
C ALA A 136 3.72 11.43 -14.68
N ALA A 137 4.05 12.70 -14.47
CA ALA A 137 4.80 13.12 -13.29
C ALA A 137 3.87 13.32 -12.10
N MET A 138 4.26 12.82 -10.93
CA MET A 138 3.55 13.04 -9.67
C MET A 138 3.50 14.52 -9.29
N GLY A 139 4.53 15.28 -9.64
CA GLY A 139 4.59 16.70 -9.32
C GLY A 139 5.63 17.45 -10.14
N PRO A 140 5.71 18.79 -9.98
CA PRO A 140 6.64 19.65 -10.72
C PRO A 140 8.11 19.23 -10.56
N ARG A 141 8.48 18.69 -9.38
CA ARG A 141 9.84 18.22 -9.11
C ARG A 141 10.25 17.11 -10.08
N ALA A 142 9.38 16.11 -10.26
CA ALA A 142 9.64 15.00 -11.19
C ALA A 142 9.68 15.47 -12.65
N ALA A 143 8.80 16.40 -13.03
CA ALA A 143 8.79 17.00 -14.38
C ALA A 143 10.06 17.83 -14.65
N ASN A 144 10.50 18.64 -13.69
CA ASN A 144 11.69 19.49 -13.82
C ASN A 144 13.00 18.68 -13.85
N ALA A 145 13.01 17.49 -13.25
CA ALA A 145 14.15 16.57 -13.31
C ALA A 145 14.40 16.00 -14.72
N LEU A 146 13.42 16.13 -15.64
CA LEU A 146 13.58 15.67 -17.02
C LEU A 146 14.47 16.59 -17.84
N PRO A 147 15.35 16.03 -18.71
CA PRO A 147 16.03 16.81 -19.74
C PRO A 147 15.03 17.58 -20.62
N ALA A 148 15.36 18.83 -21.00
CA ALA A 148 14.46 19.73 -21.73
C ALA A 148 13.82 19.09 -22.97
N ARG A 149 14.59 18.31 -23.73
CA ARG A 149 14.14 17.61 -24.96
C ARG A 149 12.98 16.60 -24.72
N TRP A 150 12.75 16.13 -23.47
CA TRP A 150 11.70 15.15 -23.15
C TRP A 150 10.53 15.76 -22.38
N ARG A 151 10.62 17.04 -21.97
CA ARG A 151 9.55 17.70 -21.20
C ARG A 151 8.22 17.78 -21.96
N GLY A 152 8.25 17.86 -23.30
CA GLY A 152 7.03 17.85 -24.13
C GLY A 152 6.22 16.56 -24.07
N ARG A 153 6.81 15.45 -23.54
CA ARG A 153 6.09 14.20 -23.30
C ARG A 153 5.60 14.05 -21.86
N CYS A 154 5.88 15.03 -21.01
CA CYS A 154 5.58 14.97 -19.57
C CYS A 154 4.34 15.80 -19.25
N THR A 155 3.41 15.17 -18.53
CA THR A 155 2.23 15.80 -17.94
C THR A 155 2.30 15.64 -16.42
N VAL A 156 2.13 16.70 -15.66
CA VAL A 156 2.00 16.63 -14.21
C VAL A 156 0.55 16.20 -13.91
N VAL A 157 0.40 14.96 -13.46
CA VAL A 157 -0.92 14.37 -13.17
C VAL A 157 -1.30 14.49 -11.70
N GLY A 158 -0.32 14.63 -10.80
CA GLY A 158 -0.55 14.64 -9.35
C GLY A 158 -0.19 13.31 -8.67
N ASP A 159 -0.44 13.25 -7.36
CA ASP A 159 -0.24 12.05 -6.55
C ASP A 159 -1.45 11.12 -6.68
N LEU A 160 -1.25 9.90 -7.20
CA LEU A 160 -2.32 8.89 -7.32
C LEU A 160 -2.96 8.53 -5.97
N MET A 161 -2.24 8.72 -4.87
CA MET A 161 -2.77 8.49 -3.52
C MET A 161 -3.75 9.59 -3.07
N ALA A 162 -3.74 10.78 -3.70
CA ALA A 162 -4.68 11.84 -3.34
C ALA A 162 -6.15 11.48 -3.61
N ASP A 163 -6.38 10.55 -4.53
CA ASP A 163 -7.71 10.04 -4.85
C ASP A 163 -8.26 9.03 -3.83
N LEU A 164 -7.42 8.49 -2.94
CA LEU A 164 -7.82 7.42 -2.01
C LEU A 164 -8.87 7.88 -1.01
N SER A 165 -8.75 9.08 -0.48
CA SER A 165 -9.69 9.61 0.52
C SER A 165 -11.11 9.75 -0.04
N GLU A 166 -11.26 10.12 -1.31
CA GLU A 166 -12.56 10.22 -1.96
C GLU A 166 -13.16 8.83 -2.23
N GLN A 167 -12.33 7.87 -2.66
CA GLN A 167 -12.78 6.50 -2.88
C GLN A 167 -13.23 5.83 -1.58
N ALA A 168 -12.48 6.03 -0.50
CA ALA A 168 -12.76 5.47 0.82
C ALA A 168 -14.12 5.91 1.38
N ARG A 169 -14.54 7.15 1.13
CA ARG A 169 -15.84 7.68 1.60
C ARG A 169 -17.07 6.99 1.00
N ARG A 170 -16.88 6.17 -0.03
CA ARG A 170 -17.95 5.42 -0.69
C ARG A 170 -18.19 4.05 -0.09
N GLU A 171 -17.36 3.63 0.87
CA GLU A 171 -17.51 2.37 1.59
C GLU A 171 -18.49 2.52 2.77
N ALA A 172 -19.00 1.38 3.29
CA ALA A 172 -19.96 1.37 4.39
C ALA A 172 -19.39 2.07 5.63
N PRO A 173 -20.24 2.85 6.36
CA PRO A 173 -19.80 3.52 7.57
C PRO A 173 -19.47 2.53 8.69
N LEU A 174 -18.50 2.89 9.52
CA LEU A 174 -18.28 2.22 10.80
C LEU A 174 -19.45 2.50 11.75
N PRO A 175 -19.74 1.60 12.71
CA PRO A 175 -20.66 1.92 13.80
C PRO A 175 -20.27 3.22 14.50
N SER A 176 -21.27 3.93 15.02
CA SER A 176 -21.07 5.20 15.73
C SER A 176 -20.08 5.04 16.89
N GLY A 177 -19.22 6.04 17.10
CA GLY A 177 -18.19 6.02 18.14
C GLY A 177 -16.80 6.38 17.62
N ARG A 178 -15.84 6.36 18.54
CA ARG A 178 -14.41 6.55 18.22
C ARG A 178 -13.77 5.21 17.89
N TRP A 179 -12.98 5.16 16.83
CA TRP A 179 -12.28 3.96 16.41
C TRP A 179 -10.77 4.18 16.35
N LEU A 180 -10.02 3.20 16.87
CA LEU A 180 -8.56 3.13 16.81
C LEU A 180 -8.15 1.98 15.90
N ALA A 181 -7.36 2.29 14.87
CA ALA A 181 -6.79 1.28 13.99
C ALA A 181 -5.44 0.79 14.50
N LEU A 182 -5.24 -0.53 14.53
CA LEU A 182 -4.01 -1.19 14.95
C LEU A 182 -3.33 -1.81 13.73
N LEU A 183 -2.17 -1.25 13.30
CA LEU A 183 -1.44 -1.68 12.10
C LEU A 183 -0.04 -2.22 12.48
N PRO A 184 0.07 -3.52 12.83
CA PRO A 184 1.35 -4.12 13.23
C PRO A 184 2.37 -4.24 12.08
N GLY A 185 1.95 -4.02 10.84
CA GLY A 185 2.73 -4.20 9.63
C GLY A 185 2.32 -5.46 8.87
N SER A 186 3.06 -5.76 7.77
CA SER A 186 2.77 -6.89 6.87
C SER A 186 3.94 -7.89 6.74
N LYS A 187 5.13 -7.54 7.22
CA LYS A 187 6.31 -8.42 7.13
C LYS A 187 6.47 -9.25 8.41
N PRO A 188 6.89 -10.53 8.32
CA PRO A 188 7.02 -11.42 9.49
C PRO A 188 7.79 -10.81 10.67
N ALA A 189 8.91 -10.13 10.40
CA ALA A 189 9.71 -9.48 11.43
C ALA A 189 8.95 -8.37 12.18
N LYS A 190 8.09 -7.62 11.49
CA LYS A 190 7.25 -6.57 12.11
C LYS A 190 6.08 -7.18 12.86
N LEU A 191 5.41 -8.18 12.29
CA LEU A 191 4.29 -8.88 12.93
C LEU A 191 4.71 -9.53 14.24
N ARG A 192 5.89 -10.15 14.28
CA ARG A 192 6.43 -10.77 15.48
C ARG A 192 6.54 -9.81 16.67
N VAL A 193 6.83 -8.54 16.42
CA VAL A 193 6.92 -7.51 17.47
C VAL A 193 5.61 -6.74 17.60
N GLY A 194 5.05 -6.29 16.48
CA GLY A 194 3.92 -5.37 16.46
C GLY A 194 2.62 -6.01 16.94
N VAL A 195 2.37 -7.30 16.64
CA VAL A 195 1.13 -7.95 17.08
C VAL A 195 1.04 -8.00 18.61
N PRO A 196 1.96 -8.64 19.34
CA PRO A 196 1.83 -8.71 20.81
C PRO A 196 1.90 -7.33 21.47
N PHE A 197 2.71 -6.40 20.92
CA PHE A 197 2.79 -5.04 21.44
C PHE A 197 1.44 -4.31 21.35
N LEU A 198 0.78 -4.37 20.19
CA LEU A 198 -0.49 -3.67 19.98
C LEU A 198 -1.65 -4.34 20.70
N LEU A 199 -1.64 -5.67 20.86
CA LEU A 199 -2.65 -6.36 21.66
C LEU A 199 -2.55 -5.96 23.15
N GLU A 200 -1.35 -5.93 23.71
CA GLU A 200 -1.16 -5.45 25.08
C GLU A 200 -1.54 -3.96 25.23
N THR A 201 -1.24 -3.13 24.24
CA THR A 201 -1.69 -1.73 24.21
C THR A 201 -3.23 -1.65 24.19
N ALA A 202 -3.89 -2.52 23.42
CA ALA A 202 -5.34 -2.61 23.37
C ALA A 202 -5.95 -2.98 24.72
N ASP A 203 -5.32 -3.91 25.44
CA ASP A 203 -5.77 -4.33 26.78
C ASP A 203 -5.70 -3.20 27.81
N ARG A 204 -4.66 -2.35 27.74
CA ARG A 204 -4.56 -1.16 28.58
C ARG A 204 -5.63 -0.13 28.24
N LEU A 205 -5.86 0.11 26.93
CA LEU A 205 -6.88 1.06 26.47
C LEU A 205 -8.29 0.64 26.82
N ALA A 206 -8.63 -0.65 26.71
CA ALA A 206 -9.97 -1.14 27.01
C ALA A 206 -10.38 -0.96 28.48
N GLN A 207 -9.41 -0.90 29.41
CA GLN A 207 -9.65 -0.64 30.81
C GLN A 207 -10.07 0.82 31.05
N ASP A 208 -9.45 1.76 30.33
CA ASP A 208 -9.60 3.19 30.56
C ASP A 208 -10.59 3.86 29.58
N GLU A 209 -10.79 3.27 28.40
CA GLU A 209 -11.63 3.78 27.32
C GLU A 209 -12.63 2.71 26.81
N PRO A 210 -13.61 2.29 27.62
CA PRO A 210 -14.50 1.16 27.29
C PRO A 210 -15.37 1.41 26.04
N GLY A 211 -15.55 2.66 25.64
CA GLY A 211 -16.29 3.04 24.41
C GLY A 211 -15.42 3.16 23.16
N LEU A 212 -14.12 2.86 23.22
CA LEU A 212 -13.22 2.93 22.07
C LEU A 212 -13.30 1.64 21.25
N GLY A 213 -13.78 1.75 20.01
CA GLY A 213 -13.75 0.64 19.06
C GLY A 213 -12.32 0.38 18.58
N LEU A 214 -11.92 -0.89 18.56
CA LEU A 214 -10.59 -1.30 18.09
C LEU A 214 -10.75 -2.14 16.82
N LEU A 215 -9.93 -1.83 15.79
CA LEU A 215 -9.89 -2.64 14.58
C LEU A 215 -8.45 -2.91 14.12
N LEU A 216 -8.25 -4.07 13.51
CA LEU A 216 -6.97 -4.50 12.96
C LEU A 216 -7.17 -4.93 11.50
N PRO A 217 -6.73 -4.11 10.53
CA PRO A 217 -6.72 -4.52 9.14
C PRO A 217 -5.69 -5.62 8.90
N LEU A 218 -6.15 -6.74 8.37
CA LEU A 218 -5.28 -7.85 8.04
C LEU A 218 -4.59 -7.58 6.70
N ALA A 219 -3.27 -7.56 6.70
CA ALA A 219 -2.52 -7.40 5.46
C ALA A 219 -2.87 -8.54 4.48
N PRO A 220 -3.04 -8.26 3.17
CA PRO A 220 -3.51 -9.26 2.19
C PRO A 220 -2.56 -10.46 2.01
N THR A 221 -1.37 -10.38 2.58
CA THR A 221 -0.35 -11.43 2.57
C THR A 221 -0.27 -12.23 3.86
N VAL A 222 -1.13 -11.91 4.85
CA VAL A 222 -1.15 -12.54 6.18
C VAL A 222 -2.49 -13.26 6.37
N ARG A 223 -2.44 -14.52 6.80
CA ARG A 223 -3.62 -15.28 7.14
C ARG A 223 -3.96 -15.08 8.62
N VAL A 224 -5.22 -15.31 8.98
CA VAL A 224 -5.70 -15.18 10.37
C VAL A 224 -4.94 -16.12 11.31
N GLU A 225 -4.66 -17.35 10.88
CA GLU A 225 -3.89 -18.33 11.65
C GLU A 225 -2.46 -17.86 11.90
N GLU A 226 -1.85 -17.18 10.93
CA GLU A 226 -0.51 -16.59 11.09
C GLU A 226 -0.52 -15.43 12.07
N LEU A 227 -1.57 -14.58 12.03
CA LEU A 227 -1.75 -13.51 13.01
C LEU A 227 -1.84 -14.08 14.44
N LEU A 228 -2.66 -15.12 14.64
CA LEU A 228 -2.78 -15.81 15.92
C LEU A 228 -1.44 -16.42 16.39
N ALA A 229 -0.67 -16.99 15.47
CA ALA A 229 0.65 -17.54 15.80
C ALA A 229 1.62 -16.45 16.29
N TYR A 230 1.56 -15.22 15.75
CA TYR A 230 2.36 -14.10 16.26
C TYR A 230 1.90 -13.61 17.63
N ALA A 231 0.62 -13.73 17.96
CA ALA A 231 0.08 -13.40 19.27
C ALA A 231 0.33 -14.49 20.33
N GLY A 232 0.58 -15.72 19.89
CA GLY A 232 0.67 -16.89 20.74
C GLY A 232 2.00 -17.07 21.49
N PRO A 233 2.03 -18.03 22.44
CA PRO A 233 3.18 -18.26 23.33
C PRO A 233 4.43 -18.81 22.65
N ALA A 234 4.33 -19.26 21.39
CA ALA A 234 5.50 -19.65 20.59
C ALA A 234 6.34 -18.42 20.19
N ASN A 235 5.75 -17.22 20.17
CA ASN A 235 6.45 -15.98 19.95
C ASN A 235 7.13 -15.46 21.24
N PRO A 236 8.47 -15.37 21.30
CA PRO A 236 9.17 -14.86 22.49
C PRO A 236 8.75 -13.44 22.92
N ILE A 237 8.33 -12.61 21.97
CA ILE A 237 7.89 -11.25 22.24
C ILE A 237 6.50 -11.26 22.91
N ALA A 238 5.60 -12.15 22.50
CA ALA A 238 4.31 -12.34 23.18
C ALA A 238 4.51 -12.79 24.63
N ARG A 239 5.47 -13.67 24.89
CA ARG A 239 5.85 -14.08 26.25
C ARG A 239 6.44 -12.91 27.07
N TYR A 240 7.26 -12.06 26.43
CA TYR A 240 7.83 -10.86 27.06
C TYR A 240 6.72 -9.92 27.58
N TYR A 241 5.69 -9.68 26.76
CA TYR A 241 4.54 -8.84 27.16
C TYR A 241 3.50 -9.58 27.98
N ARG A 242 3.68 -10.88 28.23
CA ARG A 242 2.72 -11.74 28.96
C ARG A 242 1.31 -11.74 28.35
N SER A 243 1.21 -11.34 27.08
CA SER A 243 -0.04 -11.44 26.37
C SER A 243 -0.46 -12.89 26.25
N GLY A 244 -1.64 -13.24 26.75
CA GLY A 244 -2.21 -14.57 26.58
C GLY A 244 -2.57 -14.83 25.12
N GLN A 245 -2.82 -16.12 24.77
CA GLN A 245 -3.32 -16.47 23.45
C GLN A 245 -4.70 -15.83 23.22
N PRO A 246 -4.88 -14.93 22.24
CA PRO A 246 -6.20 -14.40 21.94
C PRO A 246 -7.09 -15.48 21.32
N GLN A 247 -8.40 -15.35 21.54
CA GLN A 247 -9.41 -16.20 20.92
C GLN A 247 -9.96 -15.51 19.67
N LEU A 248 -10.22 -16.29 18.64
CA LEU A 248 -10.92 -15.84 17.46
C LEU A 248 -12.41 -16.12 17.63
N VAL A 249 -13.23 -15.09 17.49
CA VAL A 249 -14.69 -15.21 17.63
C VAL A 249 -15.40 -14.63 16.41
N PRO A 250 -16.56 -15.17 16.03
CA PRO A 250 -17.40 -14.55 15.01
C PRO A 250 -17.80 -13.13 15.40
N SER A 251 -17.83 -12.23 14.42
CA SER A 251 -18.26 -10.84 14.60
C SER A 251 -19.04 -10.36 13.38
N GLY A 252 -20.30 -10.01 13.59
CA GLY A 252 -21.14 -9.36 12.58
C GLY A 252 -21.05 -7.84 12.59
N LEU A 253 -20.13 -7.24 13.37
CA LEU A 253 -20.12 -5.80 13.61
C LEU A 253 -19.70 -4.98 12.39
N LEU A 254 -18.62 -5.38 11.71
CA LEU A 254 -18.11 -4.71 10.52
C LEU A 254 -18.50 -5.41 9.22
N GLN A 255 -18.70 -6.72 9.26
CA GLN A 255 -19.04 -7.56 8.11
C GLN A 255 -19.89 -8.74 8.58
N PRO A 256 -20.87 -9.23 7.79
CA PRO A 256 -21.76 -10.35 8.22
C PRO A 256 -20.99 -11.60 8.68
N ASP A 257 -19.93 -11.98 7.96
CA ASP A 257 -19.06 -13.12 8.27
C ASP A 257 -17.72 -12.69 8.86
N GLY A 258 -17.71 -11.55 9.57
CA GLY A 258 -16.52 -10.98 10.16
C GLY A 258 -16.01 -11.77 11.35
N LEU A 259 -14.79 -11.48 11.76
CA LEU A 259 -14.10 -12.07 12.89
C LEU A 259 -13.56 -10.98 13.81
N ALA A 260 -13.49 -11.27 15.10
CA ALA A 260 -12.79 -10.45 16.07
C ALA A 260 -11.80 -11.28 16.87
N LEU A 261 -10.74 -10.64 17.33
CA LEU A 261 -9.85 -11.18 18.37
C LEU A 261 -10.37 -10.74 19.73
N VAL A 262 -10.46 -11.68 20.66
CA VAL A 262 -10.69 -11.39 22.08
C VAL A 262 -9.41 -11.78 22.82
N THR A 263 -8.76 -10.81 23.44
CA THR A 263 -7.54 -11.03 24.23
C THR A 263 -7.84 -11.76 25.53
N ALA A 264 -6.82 -12.24 26.22
CA ALA A 264 -6.98 -12.85 27.53
C ALA A 264 -7.56 -11.88 28.60
N ALA A 265 -7.34 -10.59 28.43
CA ALA A 265 -7.92 -9.53 29.29
C ALA A 265 -9.35 -9.13 28.87
N GLY A 266 -9.90 -9.71 27.82
CA GLY A 266 -11.26 -9.46 27.34
C GLY A 266 -11.41 -8.33 26.31
N SER A 267 -10.32 -7.71 25.88
CA SER A 267 -10.37 -6.65 24.84
C SER A 267 -10.77 -7.24 23.52
N ARG A 268 -11.75 -6.61 22.87
CA ARG A 268 -12.28 -7.01 21.57
C ARG A 268 -11.72 -6.15 20.45
N ILE A 269 -11.13 -6.78 19.43
CA ILE A 269 -10.50 -6.14 18.29
C ILE A 269 -11.10 -6.71 17.00
N GLU A 270 -11.81 -5.90 16.25
CA GLU A 270 -12.45 -6.32 15.00
C GLU A 270 -11.40 -6.54 13.90
N LEU A 271 -11.43 -7.68 13.23
CA LEU A 271 -10.55 -7.98 12.11
C LEU A 271 -11.17 -7.51 10.78
N VAL A 272 -10.43 -6.68 10.05
CA VAL A 272 -10.82 -6.28 8.70
C VAL A 272 -10.06 -7.14 7.69
N GLN A 273 -10.74 -8.10 7.08
CA GLN A 273 -10.14 -9.10 6.20
C GLN A 273 -10.14 -8.70 4.72
N HIS A 274 -10.96 -7.74 4.32
CA HIS A 274 -10.94 -7.24 2.96
C HIS A 274 -9.74 -6.29 2.73
N SER A 275 -9.19 -6.32 1.54
CA SER A 275 -8.08 -5.44 1.13
C SER A 275 -8.40 -4.76 -0.21
N PRO A 276 -8.19 -3.43 -0.29
CA PRO A 276 -7.73 -2.54 0.77
C PRO A 276 -8.84 -2.22 1.80
N ALA A 277 -8.42 -1.86 3.02
CA ALA A 277 -9.32 -1.49 4.12
C ALA A 277 -9.53 0.05 4.22
N HIS A 278 -9.45 0.74 3.08
CA HIS A 278 -9.43 2.21 3.05
C HIS A 278 -10.68 2.85 3.65
N GLY A 279 -11.85 2.26 3.40
CA GLY A 279 -13.13 2.78 3.89
C GLY A 279 -13.21 2.80 5.41
N VAL A 280 -12.90 1.69 6.06
CA VAL A 280 -12.89 1.61 7.53
C VAL A 280 -11.76 2.44 8.13
N LEU A 281 -10.55 2.40 7.53
CA LEU A 281 -9.41 3.19 8.00
C LEU A 281 -9.67 4.69 7.95
N SER A 282 -10.31 5.19 6.90
CA SER A 282 -10.58 6.63 6.72
C SER A 282 -11.52 7.21 7.80
N GLN A 283 -12.23 6.35 8.53
CA GLN A 283 -13.17 6.71 9.58
C GLN A 283 -12.58 6.57 10.98
N CYS A 284 -11.35 6.05 11.11
CA CYS A 284 -10.69 5.96 12.40
C CYS A 284 -10.26 7.34 12.93
N SER A 285 -10.47 7.57 14.21
CA SER A 285 -10.04 8.79 14.90
C SER A 285 -8.52 8.87 15.00
N LEU A 286 -7.87 7.70 15.16
CA LEU A 286 -6.41 7.58 15.29
C LEU A 286 -5.98 6.19 14.80
N ALA A 287 -4.72 6.08 14.39
CA ALA A 287 -4.09 4.81 14.06
C ALA A 287 -2.77 4.63 14.79
N LEU A 288 -2.50 3.44 15.32
CA LEU A 288 -1.19 2.99 15.78
C LEU A 288 -0.53 2.19 14.67
N THR A 289 0.63 2.62 14.22
CA THR A 289 1.30 1.96 13.09
C THR A 289 2.81 1.87 13.26
N THR A 290 3.45 0.96 12.55
CA THR A 290 4.91 0.90 12.41
C THR A 290 5.38 1.68 11.19
N VAL A 291 6.65 2.10 11.15
CA VAL A 291 7.25 2.75 9.97
C VAL A 291 7.09 1.84 8.73
N GLY A 292 6.64 2.41 7.61
CA GLY A 292 6.51 1.69 6.34
C GLY A 292 5.41 2.26 5.44
N ALA A 293 4.96 1.47 4.44
CA ALA A 293 3.94 1.87 3.48
C ALA A 293 2.62 2.30 4.14
N ASN A 294 2.26 1.70 5.29
CA ASN A 294 1.06 2.07 6.05
C ASN A 294 1.04 3.57 6.40
N THR A 295 2.21 4.19 6.71
CA THR A 295 2.25 5.62 7.04
C THR A 295 1.92 6.51 5.85
N ALA A 296 2.27 6.10 4.63
CA ALA A 296 1.91 6.78 3.40
C ALA A 296 0.42 6.61 3.07
N GLU A 297 -0.10 5.41 3.27
CA GLU A 297 -1.51 5.06 3.05
C GLU A 297 -2.43 5.83 4.02
N LEU A 298 -2.14 5.79 5.33
CA LEU A 298 -2.88 6.56 6.34
C LEU A 298 -2.83 8.07 6.07
N ALA A 299 -1.67 8.59 5.66
CA ALA A 299 -1.53 9.99 5.28
C ALA A 299 -2.41 10.35 4.07
N ALA A 300 -2.49 9.47 3.06
CA ALA A 300 -3.35 9.66 1.90
C ALA A 300 -4.84 9.66 2.25
N LEU A 301 -5.23 8.85 3.23
CA LEU A 301 -6.59 8.83 3.77
C LEU A 301 -6.88 10.02 4.71
N GLY A 302 -5.85 10.75 5.13
CA GLY A 302 -5.96 11.83 6.11
C GLY A 302 -6.25 11.33 7.51
N VAL A 303 -5.78 10.13 7.86
CA VAL A 303 -5.98 9.50 9.17
C VAL A 303 -4.86 9.90 10.12
N PRO A 304 -5.15 10.54 11.27
CA PRO A 304 -4.17 10.79 12.31
C PRO A 304 -3.48 9.50 12.76
N MET A 305 -2.19 9.55 13.07
CA MET A 305 -1.44 8.35 13.46
C MET A 305 -0.33 8.62 14.46
N LEU A 306 -0.04 7.62 15.29
CA LEU A 306 1.17 7.49 16.07
C LEU A 306 2.07 6.42 15.45
N VAL A 307 3.30 6.77 15.11
CA VAL A 307 4.26 5.85 14.47
C VAL A 307 5.20 5.29 15.51
N LEU A 308 5.22 3.96 15.64
CA LEU A 308 5.88 3.25 16.72
C LEU A 308 7.15 2.54 16.24
N VAL A 309 8.25 2.76 16.94
CA VAL A 309 9.55 2.10 16.70
C VAL A 309 10.12 1.60 18.03
N PRO A 310 9.68 0.43 18.53
CA PRO A 310 10.16 -0.16 19.76
C PRO A 310 11.61 -0.66 19.61
N THR A 311 12.58 0.16 20.01
CA THR A 311 14.01 -0.12 19.78
C THR A 311 14.54 -1.29 20.59
N GLN A 312 13.88 -1.65 21.70
CA GLN A 312 14.21 -2.84 22.49
C GLN A 312 14.07 -4.16 21.71
N HIS A 313 13.33 -4.16 20.61
CA HIS A 313 13.13 -5.32 19.75
C HIS A 313 13.75 -5.18 18.35
N LEU A 314 14.63 -4.21 18.12
CA LEU A 314 15.28 -3.98 16.82
C LEU A 314 16.00 -5.22 16.27
N HIS A 315 16.57 -6.05 17.16
CA HIS A 315 17.22 -7.31 16.79
C HIS A 315 16.28 -8.32 16.08
N VAL A 316 14.97 -8.23 16.37
CA VAL A 316 13.92 -9.05 15.74
C VAL A 316 13.36 -8.37 14.48
N MET A 317 13.28 -7.04 14.47
CA MET A 317 12.68 -6.25 13.38
C MET A 317 13.60 -6.10 12.16
N GLN A 318 14.86 -6.50 12.23
CA GLN A 318 15.84 -6.36 11.14
C GLN A 318 15.52 -7.32 9.99
N ALA A 319 14.70 -6.88 9.04
CA ALA A 319 14.67 -7.41 7.70
C ALA A 319 15.49 -6.47 6.81
N TRP A 320 16.67 -6.93 6.39
CA TRP A 320 17.58 -6.15 5.57
C TRP A 320 17.15 -6.20 4.10
N ASP A 321 16.91 -5.02 3.53
CA ASP A 321 16.61 -4.87 2.11
C ASP A 321 17.89 -4.48 1.35
N GLY A 322 18.21 -5.16 0.25
CA GLY A 322 19.28 -4.80 -0.68
C GLY A 322 20.64 -5.43 -0.43
N LEU A 323 21.71 -4.84 -1.02
CA LEU A 323 23.12 -5.31 -0.96
C LEU A 323 23.63 -5.53 0.47
N ALA A 324 23.13 -4.79 1.44
CA ALA A 324 23.43 -5.02 2.86
C ALA A 324 22.94 -6.40 3.36
N GLY A 325 21.92 -6.99 2.73
CA GLY A 325 21.46 -8.36 3.01
C GLY A 325 22.48 -9.44 2.61
N LEU A 326 23.35 -9.16 1.63
CA LEU A 326 24.38 -10.08 1.19
C LEU A 326 25.55 -10.16 2.17
N VAL A 327 25.97 -9.03 2.74
CA VAL A 327 27.04 -8.94 3.76
C VAL A 327 26.55 -9.50 5.11
N GLY A 328 25.23 -9.49 5.35
CA GLY A 328 24.59 -10.04 6.55
C GLY A 328 24.55 -11.57 6.68
N ARG A 329 25.24 -12.32 5.81
CA ARG A 329 25.33 -13.78 5.93
C ARG A 329 26.32 -14.29 7.00
N LEU A 330 27.11 -13.39 7.62
CA LEU A 330 28.01 -13.72 8.74
C LEU A 330 27.29 -13.51 10.09
N PRO A 331 27.01 -14.57 10.87
CA PRO A 331 26.02 -14.51 11.98
C PRO A 331 26.42 -13.64 13.17
N LEU A 332 27.71 -13.42 13.45
CA LEU A 332 28.17 -12.61 14.60
C LEU A 332 28.23 -11.11 14.29
N LEU A 333 28.69 -10.73 13.09
CA LEU A 333 28.76 -9.33 12.66
C LEU A 333 27.39 -8.73 12.36
N ARG A 334 26.43 -9.56 11.99
CA ARG A 334 25.07 -9.15 11.66
C ARG A 334 24.31 -8.51 12.81
N ARG A 335 24.46 -9.01 14.04
CA ARG A 335 23.72 -8.49 15.22
C ARG A 335 24.26 -7.14 15.67
N LEU A 336 25.57 -6.98 15.79
CA LEU A 336 26.18 -5.76 16.31
C LEU A 336 26.19 -4.61 15.27
N PHE A 337 26.61 -4.88 14.05
CA PHE A 337 26.62 -3.88 12.98
C PHE A 337 25.22 -3.44 12.56
N GLY A 338 24.26 -4.36 12.55
CA GLY A 338 22.89 -4.06 12.20
C GLY A 338 22.19 -3.12 13.17
N VAL A 339 22.30 -3.39 14.46
CA VAL A 339 21.75 -2.51 15.51
C VAL A 339 22.44 -1.16 15.48
N ALA A 340 23.76 -1.13 15.42
CA ALA A 340 24.54 0.11 15.38
C ALA A 340 24.22 0.97 14.15
N LEU A 341 24.13 0.37 12.96
CA LEU A 341 23.78 1.09 11.72
C LEU A 341 22.33 1.57 11.72
N THR A 342 21.39 0.80 12.29
CA THR A 342 20.01 1.22 12.41
C THR A 342 19.87 2.36 13.42
N LEU A 343 20.52 2.29 14.58
CA LEU A 343 20.56 3.37 15.56
C LEU A 343 21.28 4.61 15.02
N TRP A 344 22.35 4.44 14.26
CA TRP A 344 23.03 5.54 13.57
C TRP A 344 22.13 6.21 12.54
N ARG A 345 21.39 5.43 11.73
CA ARG A 345 20.39 5.95 10.77
C ARG A 345 19.22 6.63 11.47
N LEU A 346 18.73 6.10 12.58
CA LEU A 346 17.69 6.70 13.40
C LEU A 346 18.15 8.05 13.98
N ARG A 347 19.42 8.13 14.43
CA ARG A 347 20.02 9.39 14.94
C ARG A 347 20.30 10.44 13.87
N HIS A 348 20.64 10.03 12.65
CA HIS A 348 21.07 10.95 11.58
C HIS A 348 19.99 11.28 10.53
N ARG A 349 18.93 10.49 10.42
CA ARG A 349 17.84 10.76 9.46
C ARG A 349 16.67 11.56 10.02
N GLY A 350 16.57 11.73 11.33
CA GLY A 350 15.60 12.61 12.01
C GLY A 350 14.12 12.25 11.83
N LEU A 351 13.67 11.88 10.62
CA LEU A 351 12.26 11.60 10.29
C LEU A 351 12.15 10.22 9.65
N LEU A 352 11.17 9.42 10.09
CA LEU A 352 10.99 8.01 9.69
C LEU A 352 9.68 7.76 8.95
N ALA A 353 8.61 8.43 9.36
CA ALA A 353 7.30 8.28 8.73
C ALA A 353 7.28 8.97 7.36
N ALA A 354 6.66 8.32 6.36
CA ALA A 354 6.58 8.86 5.02
C ALA A 354 6.02 10.30 4.95
N PRO A 355 4.95 10.66 5.69
CA PRO A 355 4.45 12.04 5.69
C PRO A 355 5.44 13.04 6.29
N ASN A 356 6.20 12.67 7.34
CA ASN A 356 7.20 13.54 7.95
C ASN A 356 8.36 13.80 6.99
N ILE A 357 8.84 12.75 6.30
CA ILE A 357 9.91 12.85 5.29
C ILE A 357 9.45 13.74 4.13
N ALA A 358 8.23 13.53 3.64
CA ALA A 358 7.69 14.30 2.52
C ALA A 358 7.49 15.80 2.86
N ALA A 359 7.07 16.08 4.09
CA ALA A 359 6.88 17.44 4.59
C ALA A 359 8.19 18.14 5.01
N GLY A 360 9.28 17.40 5.22
CA GLY A 360 10.53 17.92 5.81
C GLY A 360 10.38 18.37 7.27
N ARG A 361 9.26 18.03 7.92
CA ARG A 361 8.95 18.35 9.32
C ARG A 361 8.07 17.27 9.95
N GLN A 362 7.98 17.25 11.26
CA GLN A 362 7.12 16.31 11.97
C GLN A 362 5.64 16.74 11.84
N LEU A 363 4.88 16.02 11.03
CA LEU A 363 3.42 16.11 10.92
C LEU A 363 2.72 15.13 11.84
N VAL A 364 3.29 13.93 11.95
CA VAL A 364 2.78 12.85 12.80
C VAL A 364 3.83 12.51 13.86
N PRO A 365 3.43 12.23 15.11
CA PRO A 365 4.37 11.86 16.16
C PRO A 365 5.01 10.50 15.87
N GLU A 366 6.32 10.42 16.12
CA GLU A 366 7.13 9.21 16.05
C GLU A 366 7.63 8.87 17.43
N ARG A 367 7.18 7.74 17.97
CA ARG A 367 7.66 7.21 19.26
C ARG A 367 8.78 6.21 18.99
N VAL A 368 10.02 6.68 19.15
CA VAL A 368 11.24 5.90 18.92
C VAL A 368 11.95 5.70 20.25
N GLY A 369 12.20 4.48 20.64
CA GLY A 369 12.90 4.18 21.89
C GLY A 369 12.45 2.87 22.53
N ALA A 370 12.86 2.70 23.79
CA ALA A 370 12.34 1.62 24.65
C ALA A 370 10.93 2.02 25.12
N ILE A 371 9.94 1.87 24.24
CA ILE A 371 8.55 2.21 24.50
C ILE A 371 7.77 1.03 25.08
N THR A 372 6.83 1.31 25.96
CA THR A 372 5.96 0.30 26.57
C THR A 372 4.51 0.44 26.12
N PRO A 373 3.69 -0.64 26.17
CA PRO A 373 2.27 -0.59 25.87
C PRO A 373 1.51 0.44 26.72
N GLU A 374 1.86 0.59 28.01
CA GLU A 374 1.27 1.57 28.93
C GLU A 374 1.52 3.02 28.47
N GLN A 375 2.76 3.31 28.08
CA GLN A 375 3.12 4.64 27.57
C GLN A 375 2.33 4.98 26.30
N ILE A 376 2.17 4.00 25.40
CA ILE A 376 1.42 4.21 24.15
C ILE A 376 -0.08 4.33 24.42
N ALA A 377 -0.63 3.57 25.38
CA ALA A 377 -2.01 3.74 25.81
C ALA A 377 -2.27 5.15 26.35
N ALA A 378 -1.39 5.65 27.23
CA ALA A 378 -1.48 7.03 27.73
C ALA A 378 -1.37 8.08 26.61
N ASP A 379 -0.45 7.89 25.65
CA ASP A 379 -0.35 8.76 24.47
C ASP A 379 -1.66 8.77 23.68
N VAL A 380 -2.26 7.60 23.41
CA VAL A 380 -3.55 7.50 22.69
C VAL A 380 -4.65 8.26 23.42
N GLN A 381 -4.79 8.08 24.72
CA GLN A 381 -5.76 8.81 25.55
C GLN A 381 -5.58 10.32 25.44
N GLN A 382 -4.34 10.80 25.58
CA GLN A 382 -4.04 12.21 25.42
C GLN A 382 -4.43 12.75 24.05
N TRP A 383 -4.14 12.02 22.97
CA TRP A 383 -4.52 12.43 21.62
C TRP A 383 -6.03 12.41 21.41
N LEU A 384 -6.73 11.38 21.92
CA LEU A 384 -8.20 11.29 21.82
C LEU A 384 -8.93 12.33 22.66
N ALA A 385 -8.31 12.83 23.71
CA ALA A 385 -8.82 13.94 24.53
C ALA A 385 -8.73 15.31 23.83
N GLU A 386 -7.95 15.41 22.74
CA GLU A 386 -7.74 16.66 21.98
C GLU A 386 -8.27 16.60 20.53
N PRO A 387 -9.60 16.48 20.27
CA PRO A 387 -10.13 16.36 18.90
C PRO A 387 -9.68 17.46 17.93
N PRO A 388 -9.51 18.75 18.35
CA PRO A 388 -9.00 19.78 17.47
C PRO A 388 -7.58 19.51 16.96
N ARG A 389 -6.74 18.86 17.78
CA ARG A 389 -5.37 18.48 17.40
C ARG A 389 -5.36 17.35 16.38
N LEU A 390 -6.22 16.34 16.55
CA LEU A 390 -6.43 15.28 15.56
C LEU A 390 -6.95 15.85 14.23
N ALA A 391 -7.91 16.77 14.28
CA ALA A 391 -8.47 17.42 13.09
C ALA A 391 -7.40 18.21 12.31
N ARG A 392 -6.51 18.94 13.01
CA ARG A 392 -5.38 19.63 12.39
C ARG A 392 -4.42 18.65 11.72
N MET A 393 -4.04 17.56 12.41
CA MET A 393 -3.17 16.53 11.83
C MET A 393 -3.82 15.93 10.57
N ALA A 394 -5.10 15.57 10.61
CA ALA A 394 -5.84 15.05 9.46
C ALA A 394 -5.87 16.03 8.28
N HIS A 395 -6.04 17.33 8.56
CA HIS A 395 -6.00 18.39 7.56
C HIS A 395 -4.61 18.47 6.90
N ASP A 396 -3.54 18.57 7.69
CA ASP A 396 -2.17 18.67 7.21
C ASP A 396 -1.76 17.47 6.36
N LEU A 397 -2.18 16.27 6.75
CA LEU A 397 -1.94 15.04 5.99
C LEU A 397 -2.63 15.07 4.62
N ARG A 398 -3.88 15.53 4.55
CA ARG A 398 -4.60 15.69 3.27
C ARG A 398 -3.94 16.73 2.38
N GLN A 399 -3.50 17.86 2.93
CA GLN A 399 -2.81 18.91 2.18
C GLN A 399 -1.47 18.44 1.57
N LEU A 400 -0.76 17.55 2.27
CA LEU A 400 0.52 17.02 1.83
C LEU A 400 0.41 16.25 0.50
N ARG A 401 -0.72 15.59 0.23
CA ARG A 401 -0.94 14.77 -0.97
C ARG A 401 -1.46 15.55 -2.18
N GLY A 402 -1.84 16.80 -1.96
CA GLY A 402 -2.38 17.63 -3.02
C GLY A 402 -3.85 17.35 -3.35
N LYS A 403 -4.28 17.77 -4.54
CA LYS A 403 -5.67 17.65 -4.97
C LYS A 403 -5.96 16.30 -5.61
N PRO A 404 -7.15 15.70 -5.40
CA PRO A 404 -7.64 14.53 -6.14
C PRO A 404 -7.70 14.80 -7.65
N GLY A 405 -7.71 13.74 -8.46
CA GLY A 405 -7.83 13.79 -9.92
C GLY A 405 -6.66 13.16 -10.68
N ALA A 406 -5.58 12.79 -9.97
CA ALA A 406 -4.40 12.20 -10.58
C ALA A 406 -4.67 10.88 -11.31
N VAL A 407 -5.51 10.02 -10.72
CA VAL A 407 -5.93 8.74 -11.31
C VAL A 407 -6.69 8.97 -12.62
N ALA A 408 -7.57 9.98 -12.64
CA ALA A 408 -8.34 10.35 -13.82
C ALA A 408 -7.43 10.88 -14.93
N ALA A 409 -6.50 11.79 -14.59
CA ALA A 409 -5.53 12.35 -15.53
C ALA A 409 -4.60 11.28 -16.12
N LEU A 410 -4.15 10.31 -15.31
CA LEU A 410 -3.35 9.19 -15.83
C LEU A 410 -4.16 8.29 -16.76
N ALA A 411 -5.42 8.03 -16.41
CA ALA A 411 -6.32 7.24 -17.28
C ALA A 411 -6.58 7.94 -18.63
N ASP A 412 -6.67 9.27 -18.66
CA ASP A 412 -6.77 10.06 -19.89
C ASP A 412 -5.55 9.88 -20.79
N LEU A 413 -4.33 9.97 -20.20
CA LEU A 413 -3.08 9.72 -20.95
C LEU A 413 -3.03 8.28 -21.52
N VAL A 414 -3.58 7.29 -20.82
CA VAL A 414 -3.71 5.93 -21.34
C VAL A 414 -4.66 5.92 -22.54
N GLY A 415 -5.81 6.58 -22.43
CA GLY A 415 -6.79 6.70 -23.50
C GLY A 415 -6.23 7.36 -24.76
N GLU A 416 -5.41 8.41 -24.63
CA GLU A 416 -4.76 9.11 -25.76
C GLU A 416 -3.86 8.18 -26.60
N LEU A 417 -3.25 7.18 -25.98
CA LEU A 417 -2.35 6.24 -26.66
C LEU A 417 -3.04 5.00 -27.22
N LEU A 418 -4.31 4.80 -26.86
CA LEU A 418 -5.15 3.73 -27.44
C LEU A 418 -5.78 4.18 -28.76
N PRO A 419 -6.14 3.23 -29.66
CA PRO A 419 -6.86 3.58 -30.86
C PRO A 419 -8.19 4.26 -30.52
N ALA A 420 -8.50 5.36 -31.22
CA ALA A 420 -9.79 6.02 -31.06
C ALA A 420 -10.92 5.00 -31.34
N PRO A 421 -12.00 4.98 -30.53
CA PRO A 421 -13.18 4.19 -30.89
C PRO A 421 -13.65 4.65 -32.26
N GLN A 422 -13.73 3.74 -33.23
CA GLN A 422 -14.36 4.06 -34.50
C GLN A 422 -15.78 4.53 -34.16
N ARG A 423 -16.06 5.82 -34.36
CA ARG A 423 -17.44 6.31 -34.38
C ARG A 423 -18.17 5.48 -35.42
N SER A 424 -19.12 4.67 -35.00
CA SER A 424 -20.05 4.04 -35.91
C SER A 424 -20.63 5.17 -36.76
N ALA A 425 -20.32 5.17 -38.05
CA ALA A 425 -21.04 5.99 -39.00
C ALA A 425 -22.52 5.68 -38.76
N ARG A 426 -23.31 6.67 -38.40
CA ARG A 426 -24.75 6.55 -38.44
C ARG A 426 -25.07 6.21 -39.87
N PRO A 427 -25.85 5.16 -40.15
CA PRO A 427 -26.39 5.01 -41.46
C PRO A 427 -27.31 6.19 -41.73
N ASP A 428 -26.93 7.02 -42.68
CA ASP A 428 -27.81 8.05 -43.22
C ASP A 428 -29.03 7.32 -43.74
N SER A 429 -30.15 7.55 -43.13
CA SER A 429 -31.48 7.16 -43.58
C SER A 429 -32.27 8.41 -43.95
#